data_15b57e08b912cae208df41c90d0c97f9
#
_entry.id   15b57e08b912cae208df41c90d0c97f9
#
_cell.length_a   1.000
_cell.length_b   1.000
_cell.length_c   1.000
_cell.angle_alpha   90.00
_cell.angle_beta   90.00
_cell.angle_gamma   90.00
#
_symmetry.space_group_name_H-M   'P 1'
#
loop_
_entity.id
_entity.type
_entity.pdbx_description
1 polymer ?
#
loop_
_entity_poly.entity_id
_entity_poly.type
_entity_poly.pdbx_seq_one_letter_code
_entity_poly.pdbx_strand_id
1 'polypeptide(L)'
;MSDFQLDQQRVRRNFGHAANSYDHHDALQREVGDALLERLGFYLETPLRVVDVGAGTGRGTALLKQKYPKAEVIAVDLALPMLRVAKQHSNWLKPFRRVCAEATHLPLADHSVDVLYSNLCFQWVDDLSALFGECMRVLKPGGFLAFSSFGPDTLKELRAAWAEADQQPHVGRFLDMHDVGDAMLNAGLRDPVLDVFRYTLTYSEPRKLLEELQGLGATNADRARARGLTGKGRYQRMLAAYEAMRVDGRIPASWEVVSAHAWGPPVGQPRRVPGGEIASFSIDSLRGSRRK
;
A
#
# COMPACT_ATOMS: atom_id res chain seq x y z
N MET A 1 20.40 -7.64 1.00
CA MET A 1 19.16 -7.40 0.23
C MET A 1 18.52 -8.76 0.01
N SER A 2 17.30 -8.97 0.46
CA SER A 2 16.62 -10.27 0.34
C SER A 2 16.24 -10.52 -1.12
N ASP A 3 16.47 -11.75 -1.62
CA ASP A 3 16.04 -12.24 -2.96
C ASP A 3 14.50 -12.34 -3.09
N PHE A 4 13.75 -11.52 -2.34
CA PHE A 4 12.31 -11.50 -2.41
C PHE A 4 11.87 -10.75 -3.67
N GLN A 5 11.17 -11.45 -4.56
CA GLN A 5 10.61 -10.87 -5.78
C GLN A 5 9.15 -11.29 -5.93
N LEU A 6 8.31 -10.31 -6.24
CA LEU A 6 6.90 -10.53 -6.56
C LEU A 6 6.71 -10.76 -8.07
N ASP A 7 5.78 -11.64 -8.39
CA ASP A 7 5.27 -11.83 -9.74
C ASP A 7 4.15 -10.79 -9.99
N GLN A 8 4.53 -9.61 -10.52
CA GLN A 8 3.61 -8.50 -10.75
C GLN A 8 2.44 -8.87 -11.69
N GLN A 9 2.68 -9.76 -12.66
CA GLN A 9 1.60 -10.25 -13.53
C GLN A 9 0.58 -11.08 -12.74
N ARG A 10 1.06 -11.84 -11.75
CA ARG A 10 0.20 -12.61 -10.85
C ARG A 10 -0.56 -11.70 -9.90
N VAL A 11 0.09 -10.69 -9.31
CA VAL A 11 -0.57 -9.65 -8.50
C VAL A 11 -1.72 -9.05 -9.29
N ARG A 12 -1.44 -8.52 -10.48
CA ARG A 12 -2.44 -7.92 -11.37
C ARG A 12 -3.60 -8.87 -11.69
N ARG A 13 -3.30 -10.14 -11.99
CA ARG A 13 -4.31 -11.15 -12.29
C ARG A 13 -5.18 -11.49 -11.10
N ASN A 14 -4.57 -11.69 -9.92
CA ASN A 14 -5.29 -12.06 -8.70
C ASN A 14 -6.28 -10.98 -8.29
N PHE A 15 -5.85 -9.72 -8.21
CA PHE A 15 -6.74 -8.59 -7.94
C PHE A 15 -7.77 -8.39 -9.04
N GLY A 16 -7.40 -8.60 -10.30
CA GLY A 16 -8.34 -8.55 -11.41
C GLY A 16 -9.48 -9.57 -11.30
N HIS A 17 -9.19 -10.79 -10.86
CA HIS A 17 -10.20 -11.83 -10.61
C HIS A 17 -11.06 -11.54 -9.38
N ALA A 18 -10.49 -10.94 -8.36
CA ALA A 18 -11.18 -10.63 -7.11
C ALA A 18 -12.04 -9.34 -7.18
N ALA A 19 -11.99 -8.58 -8.27
CA ALA A 19 -12.61 -7.26 -8.35
C ALA A 19 -14.10 -7.23 -7.95
N ASN A 20 -14.87 -8.28 -8.28
CA ASN A 20 -16.30 -8.36 -7.95
C ASN A 20 -16.57 -8.93 -6.54
N SER A 21 -15.62 -9.61 -5.91
CA SER A 21 -15.77 -10.18 -4.57
C SER A 21 -15.09 -9.34 -3.49
N TYR A 22 -14.22 -8.43 -3.86
CA TYR A 22 -13.36 -7.66 -2.97
C TYR A 22 -14.12 -6.98 -1.84
N ASP A 23 -15.17 -6.23 -2.18
CA ASP A 23 -15.96 -5.44 -1.22
C ASP A 23 -16.74 -6.28 -0.19
N HIS A 24 -16.84 -7.60 -0.40
CA HIS A 24 -17.44 -8.54 0.56
C HIS A 24 -16.43 -9.04 1.61
N HIS A 25 -15.14 -8.78 1.39
CA HIS A 25 -14.04 -9.32 2.22
C HIS A 25 -13.12 -8.22 2.77
N ASP A 26 -13.37 -6.95 2.48
CA ASP A 26 -12.48 -5.82 2.73
C ASP A 26 -12.65 -5.14 4.10
N ALA A 27 -13.16 -5.87 5.12
CA ALA A 27 -13.44 -5.28 6.43
C ALA A 27 -12.20 -4.62 7.06
N LEU A 28 -11.05 -5.32 7.06
CA LEU A 28 -9.78 -4.77 7.56
C LEU A 28 -9.32 -3.58 6.72
N GLN A 29 -9.43 -3.69 5.38
CA GLN A 29 -9.01 -2.63 4.46
C GLN A 29 -9.81 -1.36 4.66
N ARG A 30 -11.09 -1.46 5.01
CA ARG A 30 -11.96 -0.32 5.37
C ARG A 30 -11.52 0.32 6.65
N GLU A 31 -11.33 -0.46 7.71
CA GLU A 31 -10.87 0.04 9.01
C GLU A 31 -9.54 0.78 8.91
N VAL A 32 -8.54 0.14 8.25
CA VAL A 32 -7.24 0.74 8.03
C VAL A 32 -7.34 2.00 7.14
N GLY A 33 -8.15 1.96 6.10
CA GLY A 33 -8.36 3.08 5.18
C GLY A 33 -9.02 4.28 5.86
N ASP A 34 -10.00 4.05 6.74
CA ASP A 34 -10.67 5.11 7.50
C ASP A 34 -9.70 5.77 8.48
N ALA A 35 -8.90 4.98 9.22
CA ALA A 35 -7.83 5.50 10.08
C ALA A 35 -6.76 6.26 9.29
N LEU A 36 -6.39 5.79 8.09
CA LEU A 36 -5.42 6.47 7.23
C LEU A 36 -5.95 7.81 6.70
N LEU A 37 -7.26 7.92 6.43
CA LEU A 37 -7.89 9.18 6.00
C LEU A 37 -7.82 10.27 7.07
N GLU A 38 -7.77 9.91 8.36
CA GLU A 38 -7.60 10.86 9.46
C GLU A 38 -6.22 11.53 9.40
N ARG A 39 -5.17 10.80 8.97
CA ARG A 39 -3.82 11.35 8.80
C ARG A 39 -3.75 12.47 7.76
N LEU A 40 -4.69 12.53 6.83
CA LEU A 40 -4.78 13.66 5.89
C LEU A 40 -5.11 14.99 6.58
N GLY A 41 -5.49 14.97 7.86
CA GLY A 41 -5.62 16.16 8.69
C GLY A 41 -4.29 16.87 8.98
N PHE A 42 -3.14 16.20 8.83
CA PHE A 42 -1.82 16.82 8.94
C PHE A 42 -1.47 17.69 7.74
N TYR A 43 -2.11 17.47 6.58
CA TYR A 43 -1.98 18.36 5.42
C TYR A 43 -2.96 19.54 5.57
N LEU A 44 -2.45 20.69 5.92
CA LEU A 44 -3.25 21.87 6.29
C LEU A 44 -3.69 22.72 5.09
N GLU A 45 -3.09 22.49 3.92
CA GLU A 45 -3.44 23.21 2.71
C GLU A 45 -4.66 22.60 2.00
N THR A 46 -5.24 23.34 1.07
CA THR A 46 -6.30 22.82 0.20
C THR A 46 -5.68 22.18 -1.04
N PRO A 47 -5.70 20.85 -1.20
CA PRO A 47 -5.09 20.21 -2.35
C PRO A 47 -5.88 20.53 -3.63
N LEU A 48 -5.16 20.71 -4.72
CA LEU A 48 -5.71 20.82 -6.07
C LEU A 48 -5.76 19.45 -6.76
N ARG A 49 -4.81 18.58 -6.47
CA ARG A 49 -4.75 17.23 -7.02
C ARG A 49 -4.40 16.20 -5.96
N VAL A 50 -5.25 15.19 -5.84
CA VAL A 50 -5.10 14.06 -4.92
C VAL A 50 -5.06 12.77 -5.73
N VAL A 51 -4.12 11.89 -5.43
CA VAL A 51 -3.97 10.61 -6.13
C VAL A 51 -4.07 9.46 -5.11
N ASP A 52 -4.93 8.50 -5.43
CA ASP A 52 -5.11 7.26 -4.68
C ASP A 52 -4.39 6.13 -5.44
N VAL A 53 -3.26 5.66 -4.91
CA VAL A 53 -2.42 4.62 -5.52
C VAL A 53 -2.78 3.26 -4.95
N GLY A 54 -3.18 2.33 -5.81
CA GLY A 54 -3.78 1.06 -5.40
C GLY A 54 -5.23 1.25 -4.99
N ALA A 55 -5.97 2.04 -5.78
CA ALA A 55 -7.34 2.46 -5.46
C ALA A 55 -8.36 1.30 -5.34
N GLY A 56 -8.04 0.11 -5.87
CA GLY A 56 -8.90 -1.06 -5.83
C GLY A 56 -10.28 -0.77 -6.43
N THR A 57 -11.32 -1.12 -5.69
CA THR A 57 -12.74 -0.88 -6.06
C THR A 57 -13.18 0.58 -5.91
N GLY A 58 -12.29 1.48 -5.44
CA GLY A 58 -12.52 2.93 -5.47
C GLY A 58 -13.20 3.52 -4.24
N ARG A 59 -13.42 2.75 -3.15
CA ARG A 59 -13.98 3.27 -1.90
C ARG A 59 -13.14 4.43 -1.34
N GLY A 60 -11.81 4.22 -1.20
CA GLY A 60 -10.88 5.24 -0.71
C GLY A 60 -10.92 6.49 -1.58
N THR A 61 -10.87 6.31 -2.90
CA THR A 61 -10.97 7.42 -3.88
C THR A 61 -12.25 8.23 -3.72
N ALA A 62 -13.39 7.56 -3.49
CA ALA A 62 -14.67 8.25 -3.29
C ALA A 62 -14.67 9.08 -2.00
N LEU A 63 -14.09 8.56 -0.91
CA LEU A 63 -13.94 9.28 0.35
C LEU A 63 -12.98 10.48 0.22
N LEU A 64 -11.87 10.31 -0.52
CA LEU A 64 -10.96 11.42 -0.86
C LEU A 64 -11.69 12.50 -1.66
N LYS A 65 -12.53 12.12 -2.63
CA LYS A 65 -13.33 13.09 -3.39
C LYS A 65 -14.39 13.78 -2.52
N GLN A 66 -14.92 13.10 -1.53
CA GLN A 66 -15.83 13.70 -0.56
C GLN A 66 -15.12 14.70 0.36
N LYS A 67 -13.92 14.33 0.85
CA LYS A 67 -13.07 15.17 1.72
C LYS A 67 -12.56 16.42 0.97
N TYR A 68 -12.18 16.25 -0.30
CA TYR A 68 -11.61 17.31 -1.15
C TYR A 68 -12.48 17.55 -2.42
N PRO A 69 -13.68 18.14 -2.27
CA PRO A 69 -14.63 18.22 -3.37
C PRO A 69 -14.18 19.06 -4.56
N LYS A 70 -13.26 20.02 -4.31
CA LYS A 70 -12.70 20.90 -5.35
C LYS A 70 -11.45 20.32 -6.03
N ALA A 71 -10.81 19.30 -5.41
CA ALA A 71 -9.62 18.69 -5.96
C ALA A 71 -9.92 17.82 -7.18
N GLU A 72 -9.00 17.74 -8.11
CA GLU A 72 -8.92 16.66 -9.09
C GLU A 72 -8.46 15.40 -8.34
N VAL A 73 -9.32 14.38 -8.23
CA VAL A 73 -8.99 13.11 -7.59
C VAL A 73 -8.79 12.06 -8.66
N ILE A 74 -7.68 11.30 -8.54
CA ILE A 74 -7.27 10.29 -9.52
C ILE A 74 -7.09 8.95 -8.80
N ALA A 75 -7.85 7.94 -9.19
CA ALA A 75 -7.65 6.56 -8.80
C ALA A 75 -6.62 5.91 -9.73
N VAL A 76 -5.56 5.36 -9.17
CA VAL A 76 -4.55 4.59 -9.90
C VAL A 76 -4.56 3.16 -9.39
N ASP A 77 -4.63 2.19 -10.28
CA ASP A 77 -4.54 0.77 -9.93
C ASP A 77 -3.90 -0.04 -11.06
N LEU A 78 -3.16 -1.10 -10.70
CA LEU A 78 -2.53 -2.01 -11.64
C LEU A 78 -3.56 -2.89 -12.37
N ALA A 79 -4.67 -3.24 -11.70
CA ALA A 79 -5.70 -4.14 -12.19
C ALA A 79 -6.87 -3.37 -12.80
N LEU A 80 -6.96 -3.32 -14.12
CA LEU A 80 -8.06 -2.66 -14.83
C LEU A 80 -9.47 -3.11 -14.39
N PRO A 81 -9.74 -4.41 -14.06
CA PRO A 81 -11.03 -4.81 -13.53
C PRO A 81 -11.42 -4.07 -12.23
N MET A 82 -10.48 -3.81 -11.32
CA MET A 82 -10.70 -3.00 -10.12
C MET A 82 -11.22 -1.60 -10.48
N LEU A 83 -10.55 -0.92 -11.41
CA LEU A 83 -10.96 0.41 -11.86
C LEU A 83 -12.31 0.43 -12.59
N ARG A 84 -12.73 -0.70 -13.18
CA ARG A 84 -14.07 -0.84 -13.75
C ARG A 84 -15.14 -0.86 -12.65
N VAL A 85 -14.88 -1.57 -11.54
CA VAL A 85 -15.75 -1.54 -10.35
C VAL A 85 -15.73 -0.14 -9.72
N ALA A 86 -14.57 0.48 -9.59
CA ALA A 86 -14.42 1.82 -9.04
C ALA A 86 -15.25 2.88 -9.77
N LYS A 87 -15.62 2.63 -11.04
CA LYS A 87 -16.54 3.51 -11.79
C LYS A 87 -17.88 3.72 -11.08
N GLN A 88 -18.34 2.73 -10.33
CA GLN A 88 -19.65 2.78 -9.64
C GLN A 88 -19.65 3.83 -8.52
N HIS A 89 -18.49 4.16 -7.95
CA HIS A 89 -18.32 5.19 -6.93
C HIS A 89 -18.12 6.60 -7.51
N SER A 90 -17.91 6.71 -8.83
CA SER A 90 -17.73 7.98 -9.54
C SER A 90 -19.03 8.36 -10.25
N ASN A 91 -19.57 9.52 -9.97
CA ASN A 91 -20.77 10.05 -10.63
C ASN A 91 -20.51 11.49 -11.12
N TRP A 92 -21.49 12.07 -11.84
CA TRP A 92 -21.36 13.40 -12.42
C TRP A 92 -21.23 14.53 -11.39
N LEU A 93 -21.72 14.34 -10.16
CA LEU A 93 -21.59 15.31 -9.06
C LEU A 93 -20.25 15.21 -8.34
N LYS A 94 -19.69 13.99 -8.24
CA LYS A 94 -18.43 13.70 -7.57
C LYS A 94 -17.53 12.85 -8.48
N PRO A 95 -17.11 13.41 -9.64
CA PRO A 95 -16.28 12.66 -10.56
C PRO A 95 -14.86 12.51 -10.04
N PHE A 96 -14.25 11.34 -10.30
CA PHE A 96 -12.82 11.14 -10.19
C PHE A 96 -12.29 10.42 -11.43
N ARG A 97 -11.03 10.66 -11.77
CA ARG A 97 -10.37 10.00 -12.89
C ARG A 97 -9.87 8.62 -12.48
N ARG A 98 -9.69 7.74 -13.45
CA ARG A 98 -9.15 6.38 -13.24
C ARG A 98 -8.07 6.12 -14.26
N VAL A 99 -6.92 5.66 -13.77
CA VAL A 99 -5.71 5.41 -14.56
C VAL A 99 -5.16 4.04 -14.23
N CYS A 100 -4.99 3.18 -15.21
CA CYS A 100 -4.38 1.88 -15.03
C CYS A 100 -2.86 2.01 -15.19
N ALA A 101 -2.14 1.90 -14.07
CA ALA A 101 -0.68 2.06 -14.03
C ALA A 101 -0.06 1.32 -12.84
N GLU A 102 1.25 1.12 -12.89
CA GLU A 102 2.07 0.62 -11.78
C GLU A 102 2.44 1.76 -10.84
N ALA A 103 2.52 1.47 -9.53
CA ALA A 103 2.88 2.45 -8.51
C ALA A 103 4.30 3.01 -8.68
N THR A 104 5.19 2.26 -9.33
CA THR A 104 6.56 2.63 -9.65
C THR A 104 6.70 3.43 -10.96
N HIS A 105 5.60 3.61 -11.71
CA HIS A 105 5.59 4.34 -13.00
C HIS A 105 4.23 5.02 -13.20
N LEU A 106 4.04 6.12 -12.48
CA LEU A 106 2.80 6.89 -12.52
C LEU A 106 2.78 7.80 -13.77
N PRO A 107 1.74 7.76 -14.61
CA PRO A 107 1.64 8.64 -15.80
C PRO A 107 1.21 10.04 -15.39
N LEU A 108 1.96 10.63 -14.49
CA LEU A 108 1.75 11.96 -13.92
C LEU A 108 3.01 12.81 -14.13
N ALA A 109 2.84 14.10 -14.33
CA ALA A 109 3.97 15.03 -14.46
C ALA A 109 4.71 15.18 -13.13
N ASP A 110 5.99 15.54 -13.18
CA ASP A 110 6.79 15.86 -12.01
C ASP A 110 6.14 17.03 -11.25
N HIS A 111 6.21 16.96 -9.93
CA HIS A 111 5.73 18.01 -9.03
C HIS A 111 4.29 18.48 -9.32
N SER A 112 3.39 17.55 -9.62
CA SER A 112 2.02 17.84 -10.02
C SER A 112 0.96 17.43 -8.99
N VAL A 113 1.32 16.70 -7.94
CA VAL A 113 0.41 16.10 -6.95
C VAL A 113 0.59 16.76 -5.59
N ASP A 114 -0.49 17.20 -4.98
CA ASP A 114 -0.49 17.79 -3.64
C ASP A 114 -0.54 16.71 -2.56
N VAL A 115 -1.36 15.67 -2.77
CA VAL A 115 -1.54 14.56 -1.82
C VAL A 115 -1.50 13.22 -2.56
N LEU A 116 -0.57 12.35 -2.16
CA LEU A 116 -0.56 10.93 -2.48
C LEU A 116 -1.14 10.14 -1.30
N TYR A 117 -2.12 9.32 -1.59
CA TYR A 117 -2.74 8.39 -0.64
C TYR A 117 -2.61 6.97 -1.15
N SER A 118 -2.35 6.00 -0.27
CA SER A 118 -2.29 4.58 -0.65
C SER A 118 -2.66 3.70 0.54
N ASN A 119 -3.73 2.94 0.43
CA ASN A 119 -4.18 2.05 1.50
C ASN A 119 -3.89 0.59 1.16
N LEU A 120 -3.00 -0.07 1.94
CA LEU A 120 -2.65 -1.48 1.82
C LEU A 120 -2.31 -1.91 0.38
N CYS A 121 -1.50 -1.09 -0.31
CA CYS A 121 -1.04 -1.36 -1.67
C CYS A 121 0.47 -1.59 -1.74
N PHE A 122 1.28 -0.84 -0.99
CA PHE A 122 2.73 -0.80 -1.16
C PHE A 122 3.44 -2.12 -0.82
N GLN A 123 2.82 -3.00 -0.04
CA GLN A 123 3.31 -4.38 0.18
C GLN A 123 3.36 -5.24 -1.08
N TRP A 124 2.74 -4.81 -2.17
CA TRP A 124 2.75 -5.48 -3.47
C TRP A 124 3.84 -4.97 -4.41
N VAL A 125 4.72 -4.10 -3.91
CA VAL A 125 5.88 -3.56 -4.63
C VAL A 125 7.15 -4.04 -3.93
N ASP A 126 8.03 -4.70 -4.66
CA ASP A 126 9.30 -5.25 -4.15
C ASP A 126 10.44 -4.24 -4.18
N ASP A 127 10.40 -3.27 -5.10
CA ASP A 127 11.38 -2.19 -5.21
C ASP A 127 10.88 -0.89 -4.53
N LEU A 128 11.15 -0.77 -3.22
CA LEU A 128 10.79 0.43 -2.46
C LEU A 128 11.53 1.67 -2.94
N SER A 129 12.76 1.52 -3.48
CA SER A 129 13.53 2.65 -3.99
C SER A 129 12.85 3.24 -5.23
N ALA A 130 12.43 2.39 -6.17
CA ALA A 130 11.65 2.82 -7.32
C ALA A 130 10.29 3.42 -6.91
N LEU A 131 9.59 2.79 -5.95
CA LEU A 131 8.30 3.26 -5.45
C LEU A 131 8.39 4.66 -4.84
N PHE A 132 9.25 4.85 -3.85
CA PHE A 132 9.37 6.15 -3.17
C PHE A 132 10.06 7.20 -4.04
N GLY A 133 10.95 6.79 -4.96
CA GLY A 133 11.48 7.67 -6.00
C GLY A 133 10.38 8.23 -6.90
N GLU A 134 9.41 7.40 -7.28
CA GLU A 134 8.27 7.81 -8.09
C GLU A 134 7.29 8.68 -7.28
N CYS A 135 7.03 8.35 -6.01
CA CYS A 135 6.25 9.22 -5.12
C CYS A 135 6.88 10.62 -5.03
N MET A 136 8.21 10.67 -4.82
CA MET A 136 8.96 11.93 -4.77
C MET A 136 8.92 12.71 -6.09
N ARG A 137 8.99 12.03 -7.23
CA ARG A 137 8.94 12.67 -8.53
C ARG A 137 7.62 13.43 -8.76
N VAL A 138 6.50 12.77 -8.42
CA VAL A 138 5.18 13.35 -8.69
C VAL A 138 4.70 14.33 -7.63
N LEU A 139 5.18 14.22 -6.38
CA LEU A 139 4.81 15.13 -5.29
C LEU A 139 5.35 16.54 -5.57
N LYS A 140 4.50 17.52 -5.34
CA LYS A 140 4.93 18.93 -5.28
C LYS A 140 5.88 19.14 -4.10
N PRO A 141 6.72 20.17 -4.13
CA PRO A 141 7.38 20.66 -2.91
C PRO A 141 6.34 20.93 -1.81
N GLY A 142 6.56 20.36 -0.62
CA GLY A 142 5.59 20.42 0.48
C GLY A 142 4.36 19.53 0.31
N GLY A 143 4.27 18.75 -0.77
CA GLY A 143 3.21 17.78 -0.97
C GLY A 143 3.26 16.63 0.07
N PHE A 144 2.13 15.99 0.31
CA PHE A 144 1.94 15.02 1.39
C PHE A 144 1.74 13.61 0.86
N LEU A 145 2.48 12.66 1.41
CA LEU A 145 2.29 11.23 1.23
C LEU A 145 1.69 10.63 2.49
N ALA A 146 0.59 9.91 2.38
CA ALA A 146 0.05 9.06 3.45
C ALA A 146 -0.23 7.67 2.89
N PHE A 147 0.28 6.62 3.55
CA PHE A 147 0.05 5.25 3.13
C PHE A 147 -0.02 4.27 4.29
N SER A 148 -0.60 3.11 4.02
CA SER A 148 -0.54 1.94 4.88
C SER A 148 0.02 0.73 4.13
N SER A 149 0.70 -0.15 4.87
CA SER A 149 1.28 -1.39 4.37
C SER A 149 1.19 -2.46 5.46
N PHE A 150 1.42 -3.72 5.10
CA PHE A 150 1.55 -4.78 6.10
C PHE A 150 2.98 -4.91 6.57
N GLY A 151 3.13 -5.23 7.88
CA GLY A 151 4.39 -5.55 8.53
C GLY A 151 4.61 -7.06 8.70
N PRO A 152 5.81 -7.47 9.17
CA PRO A 152 6.29 -8.86 9.17
C PRO A 152 5.45 -9.82 10.01
N ASP A 153 4.78 -9.36 11.06
CA ASP A 153 3.92 -10.20 11.93
C ASP A 153 2.57 -10.53 11.28
N THR A 154 2.26 -9.98 10.10
CA THR A 154 1.02 -10.27 9.38
C THR A 154 0.93 -11.75 9.02
N LEU A 155 -0.22 -12.38 9.38
CA LEU A 155 -0.55 -13.78 9.12
C LEU A 155 0.51 -14.77 9.69
N LYS A 156 1.14 -14.42 10.81
CA LYS A 156 2.18 -15.27 11.44
C LYS A 156 1.66 -16.65 11.81
N GLU A 157 0.40 -16.77 12.22
CA GLU A 157 -0.24 -18.05 12.56
C GLU A 157 -0.40 -18.94 11.31
N LEU A 158 -0.86 -18.36 10.20
CA LEU A 158 -0.98 -19.06 8.93
C LEU A 158 0.40 -19.48 8.40
N ARG A 159 1.41 -18.61 8.55
CA ARG A 159 2.80 -18.92 8.17
C ARG A 159 3.35 -20.07 9.00
N ALA A 160 3.12 -20.06 10.32
CA ALA A 160 3.53 -21.16 11.20
C ALA A 160 2.80 -22.47 10.85
N ALA A 161 1.50 -22.43 10.58
CA ALA A 161 0.74 -23.61 10.17
C ALA A 161 1.23 -24.23 8.85
N TRP A 162 1.63 -23.40 7.88
CA TRP A 162 2.24 -23.88 6.64
C TRP A 162 3.63 -24.47 6.84
N ALA A 163 4.43 -23.95 7.77
CA ALA A 163 5.74 -24.50 8.11
C ALA A 163 5.68 -25.95 8.61
N GLU A 164 4.57 -26.35 9.25
CA GLU A 164 4.31 -27.76 9.64
C GLU A 164 3.97 -28.65 8.42
N ALA A 165 3.57 -28.07 7.32
CA ALA A 165 3.21 -28.82 6.11
C ALA A 165 4.38 -28.99 5.12
N ASP A 166 5.15 -27.92 4.88
CA ASP A 166 6.35 -27.93 4.05
C ASP A 166 7.18 -26.64 4.28
N GLN A 167 8.34 -26.55 3.60
CA GLN A 167 9.25 -25.40 3.70
C GLN A 167 9.06 -24.35 2.57
N GLN A 168 7.97 -24.45 1.81
CA GLN A 168 7.72 -23.51 0.72
C GLN A 168 7.11 -22.20 1.23
N PRO A 169 7.39 -21.05 0.61
CA PRO A 169 6.72 -19.80 0.97
C PRO A 169 5.25 -19.83 0.52
N HIS A 170 4.34 -19.90 1.48
CA HIS A 170 2.88 -19.88 1.26
C HIS A 170 2.25 -18.53 1.59
N VAL A 171 2.85 -17.79 2.52
CA VAL A 171 2.43 -16.45 2.93
C VAL A 171 3.46 -15.44 2.43
N GLY A 172 3.02 -14.31 1.91
CA GLY A 172 3.89 -13.23 1.45
C GLY A 172 4.84 -12.75 2.56
N ARG A 173 5.99 -12.24 2.17
CA ARG A 173 6.89 -11.53 3.07
C ARG A 173 6.49 -10.06 3.08
N PHE A 174 6.54 -9.46 4.25
CA PHE A 174 6.29 -8.04 4.43
C PHE A 174 7.51 -7.39 5.05
N LEU A 175 7.75 -6.14 4.70
CA LEU A 175 8.92 -5.40 5.16
C LEU A 175 8.68 -4.81 6.54
N ASP A 176 9.75 -4.72 7.32
CA ASP A 176 9.74 -4.04 8.61
C ASP A 176 9.57 -2.52 8.43
N MET A 177 8.99 -1.86 9.44
CA MET A 177 8.79 -0.41 9.39
C MET A 177 10.09 0.39 9.28
N HIS A 178 11.22 -0.15 9.78
CA HIS A 178 12.52 0.51 9.68
C HIS A 178 13.03 0.48 8.24
N ASP A 179 12.92 -0.66 7.54
CA ASP A 179 13.28 -0.76 6.12
C ASP A 179 12.45 0.20 5.27
N VAL A 180 11.14 0.33 5.59
CA VAL A 180 10.23 1.27 4.92
C VAL A 180 10.65 2.71 5.20
N GLY A 181 10.94 3.06 6.46
CA GLY A 181 11.38 4.39 6.86
C GLY A 181 12.70 4.80 6.22
N ASP A 182 13.67 3.89 6.19
CA ASP A 182 14.95 4.10 5.53
C ASP A 182 14.78 4.32 4.02
N ALA A 183 13.93 3.55 3.38
CA ALA A 183 13.64 3.73 1.95
C ALA A 183 12.98 5.09 1.66
N MET A 184 12.08 5.56 2.53
CA MET A 184 11.47 6.90 2.43
C MET A 184 12.52 8.01 2.54
N LEU A 185 13.41 7.92 3.54
CA LEU A 185 14.50 8.88 3.75
C LEU A 185 15.49 8.88 2.59
N ASN A 186 15.86 7.68 2.12
CA ASN A 186 16.78 7.54 0.98
C ASN A 186 16.21 8.08 -0.33
N ALA A 187 14.89 8.03 -0.51
CA ALA A 187 14.21 8.68 -1.63
C ALA A 187 14.12 10.21 -1.50
N GLY A 188 14.45 10.78 -0.33
CA GLY A 188 14.43 12.22 -0.07
C GLY A 188 13.13 12.75 0.51
N LEU A 189 12.20 11.88 0.91
CA LEU A 189 11.02 12.28 1.67
C LEU A 189 11.44 12.87 3.02
N ARG A 190 10.69 13.87 3.52
CA ARG A 190 10.99 14.59 4.75
C ARG A 190 10.04 14.20 5.86
N ASP A 191 10.60 14.21 7.07
CA ASP A 191 9.88 14.02 8.32
C ASP A 191 8.96 12.78 8.30
N PRO A 192 9.48 11.59 7.92
CA PRO A 192 8.67 10.39 7.89
C PRO A 192 8.24 10.01 9.31
N VAL A 193 6.94 9.78 9.48
CA VAL A 193 6.34 9.26 10.72
C VAL A 193 5.68 7.94 10.40
N LEU A 194 6.07 6.90 11.14
CA LEU A 194 5.54 5.55 10.97
C LEU A 194 5.00 5.05 12.32
N ASP A 195 3.81 4.49 12.28
CA ASP A 195 3.16 3.84 13.42
C ASP A 195 2.79 2.41 13.06
N VAL A 196 2.85 1.52 14.05
CA VAL A 196 2.45 0.12 13.89
C VAL A 196 1.18 -0.13 14.69
N PHE A 197 0.16 -0.62 13.99
CA PHE A 197 -1.10 -1.06 14.58
C PHE A 197 -1.24 -2.58 14.43
N ARG A 198 -1.75 -3.23 15.47
CA ARG A 198 -1.97 -4.67 15.47
C ARG A 198 -3.46 -4.97 15.54
N TYR A 199 -3.94 -5.71 14.55
CA TYR A 199 -5.31 -6.21 14.50
C TYR A 199 -5.29 -7.72 14.62
N THR A 200 -6.28 -8.29 15.29
CA THR A 200 -6.50 -9.73 15.31
C THR A 200 -7.91 -10.00 14.83
N LEU A 201 -8.03 -10.58 13.65
CA LEU A 201 -9.29 -11.11 13.16
C LEU A 201 -9.43 -12.57 13.63
N THR A 202 -10.67 -12.99 13.87
CA THR A 202 -10.92 -14.37 14.36
C THR A 202 -11.94 -15.06 13.47
N TYR A 203 -11.69 -16.32 13.17
CA TYR A 203 -12.50 -17.13 12.25
C TYR A 203 -13.07 -18.37 12.97
N SER A 204 -14.19 -18.87 12.47
CA SER A 204 -14.79 -20.13 12.99
C SER A 204 -13.94 -21.36 12.63
N GLU A 205 -13.25 -21.30 11.49
CA GLU A 205 -12.41 -22.37 10.96
C GLU A 205 -11.31 -21.80 10.05
N PRO A 206 -10.16 -22.48 9.87
CA PRO A 206 -9.04 -21.99 9.04
C PRO A 206 -9.41 -21.67 7.59
N ARG A 207 -10.37 -22.41 7.03
CA ARG A 207 -10.79 -22.21 5.62
C ARG A 207 -11.39 -20.85 5.38
N LYS A 208 -12.07 -20.26 6.37
CA LYS A 208 -12.70 -18.94 6.24
C LYS A 208 -11.68 -17.84 5.98
N LEU A 209 -10.52 -17.88 6.65
CA LEU A 209 -9.43 -16.97 6.33
C LEU A 209 -8.93 -17.17 4.89
N LEU A 210 -8.75 -18.42 4.44
CA LEU A 210 -8.28 -18.69 3.09
C LEU A 210 -9.27 -18.22 2.01
N GLU A 211 -10.57 -18.39 2.26
CA GLU A 211 -11.65 -17.89 1.40
C GLU A 211 -11.62 -16.35 1.33
N GLU A 212 -11.42 -15.69 2.47
CA GLU A 212 -11.32 -14.22 2.54
C GLU A 212 -10.10 -13.70 1.76
N LEU A 213 -8.90 -14.28 2.01
CA LEU A 213 -7.70 -13.92 1.27
C LEU A 213 -7.85 -14.14 -0.25
N GLN A 214 -8.54 -15.21 -0.66
CA GLN A 214 -8.85 -15.46 -2.05
C GLN A 214 -9.86 -14.44 -2.61
N GLY A 215 -10.90 -14.12 -1.84
CA GLY A 215 -11.92 -13.13 -2.20
C GLY A 215 -11.35 -11.71 -2.36
N LEU A 216 -10.30 -11.37 -1.61
CA LEU A 216 -9.54 -10.14 -1.73
C LEU A 216 -8.53 -10.15 -2.89
N GLY A 217 -8.20 -11.32 -3.46
CA GLY A 217 -7.08 -11.46 -4.38
C GLY A 217 -5.71 -11.40 -3.71
N ALA A 218 -5.67 -11.37 -2.37
CA ALA A 218 -4.45 -11.30 -1.55
C ALA A 218 -3.75 -12.66 -1.42
N THR A 219 -3.60 -13.38 -2.54
CA THR A 219 -2.93 -14.67 -2.57
C THR A 219 -1.45 -14.54 -2.87
N ASN A 220 -0.66 -15.52 -2.42
CA ASN A 220 0.79 -15.50 -2.55
C ASN A 220 1.26 -15.27 -4.00
N ALA A 221 2.03 -14.20 -4.20
CA ALA A 221 2.63 -13.82 -5.47
C ALA A 221 4.17 -13.89 -5.44
N ASP A 222 4.78 -14.49 -4.40
CA ASP A 222 6.24 -14.71 -4.32
C ASP A 222 6.68 -15.56 -5.52
N ARG A 223 7.73 -15.15 -6.22
CA ARG A 223 8.31 -15.93 -7.34
C ARG A 223 8.91 -17.25 -6.88
N ALA A 224 9.37 -17.33 -5.62
CA ALA A 224 9.92 -18.56 -5.02
C ALA A 224 8.84 -19.56 -4.59
N ARG A 225 7.55 -19.22 -4.68
CA ARG A 225 6.45 -20.15 -4.34
C ARG A 225 6.48 -21.42 -5.17
N ALA A 226 5.95 -22.52 -4.66
CA ALA A 226 5.68 -23.72 -5.43
C ALA A 226 4.74 -23.41 -6.61
N ARG A 227 5.11 -23.86 -7.82
CA ARG A 227 4.30 -23.66 -9.04
C ARG A 227 3.28 -24.77 -9.26
N GLY A 228 3.42 -25.90 -8.56
CA GLY A 228 2.53 -27.05 -8.64
C GLY A 228 1.31 -26.93 -7.72
N LEU A 229 0.40 -27.91 -7.85
CA LEU A 229 -0.74 -28.02 -6.94
C LEU A 229 -0.26 -28.40 -5.54
N THR A 230 -0.88 -27.80 -4.52
CA THR A 230 -0.69 -28.24 -3.14
C THR A 230 -1.37 -29.60 -2.96
N GLY A 231 -0.59 -30.64 -2.68
CA GLY A 231 -1.11 -31.98 -2.47
C GLY A 231 -2.05 -32.04 -1.25
N LYS A 232 -3.11 -32.86 -1.34
CA LYS A 232 -4.15 -32.97 -0.30
C LYS A 232 -3.56 -33.20 1.11
N GLY A 233 -2.51 -34.02 1.24
CA GLY A 233 -1.88 -34.31 2.53
C GLY A 233 -1.19 -33.08 3.14
N ARG A 234 -0.49 -32.27 2.34
CA ARG A 234 0.13 -31.01 2.81
C ARG A 234 -0.94 -30.02 3.26
N TYR A 235 -1.98 -29.83 2.49
CA TYR A 235 -3.10 -28.98 2.83
C TYR A 235 -3.79 -29.40 4.13
N GLN A 236 -4.00 -30.70 4.32
CA GLN A 236 -4.59 -31.22 5.57
C GLN A 236 -3.69 -31.01 6.79
N ARG A 237 -2.36 -31.21 6.66
CA ARG A 237 -1.42 -30.92 7.76
C ARG A 237 -1.46 -29.45 8.15
N MET A 238 -1.44 -28.53 7.18
CA MET A 238 -1.57 -27.10 7.46
C MET A 238 -2.89 -26.79 8.19
N LEU A 239 -4.03 -27.32 7.72
CA LEU A 239 -5.32 -27.07 8.38
C LEU A 239 -5.32 -27.62 9.84
N ALA A 240 -4.76 -28.78 10.08
CA ALA A 240 -4.67 -29.36 11.43
C ALA A 240 -3.75 -28.53 12.34
N ALA A 241 -2.60 -28.09 11.83
CA ALA A 241 -1.68 -27.22 12.55
C ALA A 241 -2.32 -25.86 12.90
N TYR A 242 -3.06 -25.28 11.96
CA TYR A 242 -3.75 -24.01 12.22
C TYR A 242 -4.92 -24.18 13.18
N GLU A 243 -5.65 -25.29 13.09
CA GLU A 243 -6.73 -25.63 14.02
C GLU A 243 -6.21 -25.78 15.46
N ALA A 244 -5.00 -26.28 15.65
CA ALA A 244 -4.36 -26.39 16.96
C ALA A 244 -4.05 -25.03 17.61
N MET A 245 -4.06 -23.94 16.86
CA MET A 245 -3.87 -22.56 17.34
C MET A 245 -5.18 -21.90 17.80
N ARG A 246 -6.28 -22.65 17.89
CA ARG A 246 -7.59 -22.15 18.32
C ARG A 246 -7.52 -21.60 19.75
N VAL A 247 -8.03 -20.38 19.93
CA VAL A 247 -8.15 -19.69 21.23
C VAL A 247 -9.61 -19.31 21.41
N ASP A 248 -10.18 -19.60 22.56
CA ASP A 248 -11.58 -19.29 22.91
C ASP A 248 -12.60 -19.68 21.82
N GLY A 249 -12.41 -20.86 21.24
CA GLY A 249 -13.29 -21.37 20.19
C GLY A 249 -13.11 -20.74 18.81
N ARG A 250 -12.11 -19.86 18.61
CA ARG A 250 -11.86 -19.13 17.36
C ARG A 250 -10.43 -19.32 16.87
N ILE A 251 -10.24 -19.25 15.56
CA ILE A 251 -8.92 -19.27 14.91
C ILE A 251 -8.44 -17.83 14.76
N PRO A 252 -7.30 -17.45 15.37
CA PRO A 252 -6.75 -16.10 15.23
C PRO A 252 -6.01 -15.92 13.91
N ALA A 253 -6.06 -14.71 13.36
CA ALA A 253 -5.18 -14.24 12.31
C ALA A 253 -4.69 -12.84 12.67
N SER A 254 -3.39 -12.72 12.91
CA SER A 254 -2.75 -11.45 13.25
C SER A 254 -2.46 -10.63 11.99
N TRP A 255 -2.68 -9.32 12.09
CA TRP A 255 -2.35 -8.36 11.06
C TRP A 255 -1.57 -7.21 11.68
N GLU A 256 -0.37 -7.01 11.21
CA GLU A 256 0.47 -5.88 11.56
C GLU A 256 0.36 -4.85 10.43
N VAL A 257 -0.10 -3.65 10.76
CA VAL A 257 -0.28 -2.56 9.81
C VAL A 257 0.70 -1.45 10.13
N VAL A 258 1.57 -1.16 9.20
CA VAL A 258 2.43 0.03 9.21
C VAL A 258 1.66 1.15 8.55
N SER A 259 1.34 2.20 9.29
CA SER A 259 0.70 3.42 8.79
C SER A 259 1.72 4.54 8.79
N ALA A 260 1.94 5.19 7.66
CA ALA A 260 3.01 6.14 7.50
C ALA A 260 2.56 7.42 6.78
N HIS A 261 3.27 8.51 7.06
CA HIS A 261 3.19 9.73 6.27
C HIS A 261 4.54 10.44 6.19
N ALA A 262 4.71 11.26 5.17
CA ALA A 262 5.88 12.11 4.96
C ALA A 262 5.56 13.26 4.01
N TRP A 263 6.48 14.19 3.87
CA TRP A 263 6.36 15.34 2.96
C TRP A 263 7.41 15.32 1.86
N GLY A 264 7.04 15.84 0.70
CA GLY A 264 7.99 16.26 -0.31
C GLY A 264 8.83 17.44 0.22
N PRO A 265 10.16 17.48 0.01
CA PRO A 265 10.99 18.56 0.48
C PRO A 265 10.54 19.90 -0.12
N PRO A 266 10.51 21.00 0.67
CA PRO A 266 10.23 22.33 0.14
C PRO A 266 11.33 22.77 -0.82
N VAL A 267 11.01 23.75 -1.66
CA VAL A 267 11.95 24.31 -2.65
C VAL A 267 13.20 24.84 -1.94
N GLY A 268 14.38 24.46 -2.45
CA GLY A 268 15.67 24.95 -1.94
C GLY A 268 16.24 24.19 -0.74
N GLN A 269 15.55 23.17 -0.22
CA GLN A 269 16.15 22.29 0.79
C GLN A 269 17.10 21.26 0.16
N PRO A 270 18.18 20.87 0.88
CA PRO A 270 19.07 19.83 0.42
C PRO A 270 18.32 18.50 0.22
N ARG A 271 18.62 17.82 -0.87
CA ARG A 271 18.13 16.46 -1.14
C ARG A 271 19.24 15.46 -0.87
N ARG A 272 18.97 14.43 -0.11
CA ARG A 272 19.89 13.30 0.00
C ARG A 272 19.92 12.56 -1.34
N VAL A 273 21.13 12.36 -1.85
CA VAL A 273 21.40 11.52 -3.03
C VAL A 273 22.48 10.50 -2.67
N PRO A 274 22.58 9.37 -3.37
CA PRO A 274 23.70 8.45 -3.18
C PRO A 274 25.03 9.22 -3.31
N GLY A 275 25.80 9.29 -2.21
CA GLY A 275 27.08 10.00 -2.17
C GLY A 275 27.08 11.40 -1.58
N GLY A 276 25.94 11.93 -1.09
CA GLY A 276 25.91 13.23 -0.44
C GLY A 276 24.55 13.93 -0.41
N GLU A 277 24.58 15.23 -0.10
CA GLU A 277 23.39 16.09 -0.17
C GLU A 277 23.58 17.11 -1.28
N ILE A 278 22.56 17.27 -2.12
CA ILE A 278 22.51 18.33 -3.16
C ILE A 278 21.50 19.38 -2.73
N ALA A 279 21.94 20.61 -2.53
CA ALA A 279 21.10 21.78 -2.36
C ALA A 279 21.07 22.58 -3.66
N SER A 280 19.87 22.83 -4.21
CA SER A 280 19.70 23.72 -5.35
C SER A 280 19.02 25.00 -4.90
N PHE A 281 19.67 26.14 -5.13
CA PHE A 281 19.11 27.46 -4.86
C PHE A 281 18.87 28.19 -6.17
N SER A 282 17.75 28.88 -6.29
CA SER A 282 17.57 29.76 -7.44
C SER A 282 18.54 30.96 -7.37
N ILE A 283 19.05 31.40 -8.51
CA ILE A 283 19.93 32.58 -8.58
C ILE A 283 19.25 33.79 -7.94
N ASP A 284 17.94 33.89 -8.04
CA ASP A 284 17.17 35.05 -7.49
C ASP A 284 17.09 34.98 -5.95
N SER A 285 17.04 33.78 -5.33
CA SER A 285 17.11 33.63 -3.87
C SER A 285 18.48 34.01 -3.32
N LEU A 286 19.58 33.78 -4.06
CA LEU A 286 20.93 34.21 -3.71
C LEU A 286 21.12 35.75 -3.86
N ARG A 287 20.41 36.37 -4.82
CA ARG A 287 20.43 37.83 -4.98
C ARG A 287 19.63 38.56 -3.92
N GLY A 288 18.54 37.98 -3.44
CA GLY A 288 17.69 38.58 -2.39
C GLY A 288 18.35 38.63 -0.99
N SER A 289 19.28 37.73 -0.68
CA SER A 289 19.98 37.70 0.62
C SER A 289 21.06 38.78 0.79
N ARG A 290 21.43 39.51 -0.27
CA ARG A 290 22.43 40.61 -0.23
C ARG A 290 21.84 41.99 0.04
N ARG A 291 20.52 42.11 0.30
CA ARG A 291 19.88 43.36 0.65
C ARG A 291 19.24 43.30 2.03
N LYS A 292 20.05 43.14 3.08
CA LYS A 292 19.73 43.55 4.46
C LYS A 292 21.01 43.93 5.18
#